data_1ec9084dd9bcd61c470c13d57ca68163
#
_entry.id   1ec9084dd9bcd61c470c13d57ca68163
#
_cell.length_a   1.000
_cell.length_b   1.000
_cell.length_c   1.000
_cell.angle_alpha   90.00
_cell.angle_beta   90.00
_cell.angle_gamma   90.00
#
_symmetry.space_group_name_H-M   'P 1'
#
loop_
_entity.id
_entity.type
_entity.pdbx_description
1 polymer ?
#
loop_
_entity_poly.entity_id
_entity_poly.type
_entity_poly.pdbx_seq_one_letter_code
_entity_poly.pdbx_strand_id
1 'polypeptide(L)'
;MPTERTMPDAGVPRYLDILFERSDQLPESYFVSMEIDGMYLGEGGFVVMLLEPSMGASAPEYLDICQRLIRQLHTQLRRFAIHYADVQHGRVACLLAFPRLEKLTAEAADTLAQLHIIANNLCTEFSQQEQTNLLWVISNMEFGTGGIRTAYSEVCDFLQYQAFMGNHRGVWVLFDAEGATQSQMDENLFLSDSAEKVSRLLCSGNQEDAQAQLSMAVDYCIHAVPCFFPMMRMRLLTLFDHLILAILRENHILRSFLQQQSILTELLMAPTQQALQGQIRAFWADLIGHMAALEAQPGIRWVSRVDEYITEMSVDPNLSVSQIALHFQLPQPTLSGRYKQYSGKNITDQIHAVRIRHARQLLQSSSNSLAAIAQQVGYGSLATMNRAFRKYEGITPSQLR
;
A
#
# COMPACT_ATOMS: atom_id res chain seq x y z
N MET A 1 47.18 -16.70 -17.27
CA MET A 1 46.19 -16.63 -18.36
C MET A 1 44.87 -17.14 -17.81
N PRO A 2 43.85 -16.32 -17.61
CA PRO A 2 42.54 -16.84 -17.29
C PRO A 2 41.94 -17.44 -18.55
N THR A 3 41.61 -18.71 -18.48
CA THR A 3 40.95 -19.47 -19.53
C THR A 3 39.65 -18.79 -19.91
N GLU A 4 39.51 -18.43 -21.19
CA GLU A 4 38.22 -18.16 -21.81
C GLU A 4 37.29 -19.34 -21.52
N ARG A 5 36.43 -19.22 -20.51
CA ARG A 5 35.32 -20.14 -20.33
C ARG A 5 34.24 -19.69 -21.33
N THR A 6 34.28 -20.33 -22.49
CA THR A 6 33.09 -20.44 -23.37
C THR A 6 31.90 -20.79 -22.53
N MET A 7 30.80 -20.11 -22.76
CA MET A 7 29.48 -20.51 -22.21
C MET A 7 29.28 -22.01 -22.45
N PRO A 8 29.00 -22.79 -21.43
CA PRO A 8 28.72 -24.18 -21.64
C PRO A 8 27.41 -24.31 -22.38
N ASP A 9 27.42 -24.91 -23.55
CA ASP A 9 26.25 -25.59 -24.09
C ASP A 9 25.70 -26.54 -23.00
N ALA A 10 24.46 -26.40 -22.64
CA ALA A 10 23.69 -27.30 -21.78
C ALA A 10 24.31 -27.61 -20.39
N GLY A 11 24.48 -26.60 -19.56
CA GLY A 11 24.93 -26.84 -18.20
C GLY A 11 25.20 -25.61 -17.38
N VAL A 12 24.19 -24.71 -17.29
CA VAL A 12 24.15 -23.75 -16.17
C VAL A 12 24.33 -24.57 -14.91
N PRO A 13 25.29 -24.25 -14.03
CA PRO A 13 25.49 -25.04 -12.83
C PRO A 13 24.18 -25.12 -12.05
N ARG A 14 23.63 -26.32 -11.87
CA ARG A 14 22.36 -26.57 -11.18
C ARG A 14 22.24 -25.88 -9.83
N TYR A 15 23.36 -25.46 -9.24
CA TYR A 15 23.37 -24.72 -7.99
C TYR A 15 22.87 -23.27 -8.10
N LEU A 16 23.02 -22.60 -9.26
CA LEU A 16 22.46 -21.27 -9.46
C LEU A 16 20.93 -21.33 -9.60
N ASP A 17 20.42 -22.35 -10.29
CA ASP A 17 18.98 -22.62 -10.32
C ASP A 17 18.43 -22.87 -8.91
N ILE A 18 19.20 -23.61 -8.10
CA ILE A 18 18.85 -23.91 -6.71
C ILE A 18 18.89 -22.63 -5.86
N LEU A 19 19.89 -21.77 -6.03
CA LEU A 19 20.04 -20.51 -5.30
C LEU A 19 18.88 -19.54 -5.60
N PHE A 20 18.47 -19.46 -6.87
CA PHE A 20 17.48 -18.48 -7.28
C PHE A 20 16.05 -19.01 -7.22
N GLU A 21 15.79 -20.29 -7.51
CA GLU A 21 14.43 -20.84 -7.62
C GLU A 21 14.01 -21.72 -6.44
N ARG A 22 14.93 -22.39 -5.76
CA ARG A 22 14.64 -23.37 -4.69
C ARG A 22 15.34 -23.07 -3.37
N SER A 23 15.82 -21.86 -3.21
CA SER A 23 16.61 -21.50 -2.03
C SER A 23 15.85 -21.66 -0.71
N ASP A 24 14.52 -21.54 -0.73
CA ASP A 24 13.63 -21.72 0.43
C ASP A 24 13.53 -23.17 0.94
N GLN A 25 13.95 -24.15 0.12
CA GLN A 25 13.93 -25.57 0.47
C GLN A 25 15.28 -26.10 0.98
N LEU A 26 16.35 -25.31 0.93
CA LEU A 26 17.69 -25.71 1.31
C LEU A 26 18.08 -25.18 2.69
N PRO A 27 18.70 -25.99 3.57
CA PRO A 27 19.21 -25.53 4.85
C PRO A 27 20.37 -24.56 4.66
N GLU A 28 20.50 -23.58 5.57
CA GLU A 28 21.62 -22.60 5.54
C GLU A 28 22.99 -23.25 5.49
N SER A 29 23.16 -24.39 6.16
CA SER A 29 24.42 -25.16 6.16
C SER A 29 24.85 -25.61 4.75
N TYR A 30 23.93 -25.74 3.82
CA TYR A 30 24.22 -26.12 2.44
C TYR A 30 24.97 -24.99 1.71
N PHE A 31 24.57 -23.74 1.94
CA PHE A 31 25.21 -22.57 1.33
C PHE A 31 26.58 -22.26 1.90
N VAL A 32 26.81 -22.51 3.19
CA VAL A 32 28.09 -22.30 3.85
C VAL A 32 29.19 -23.20 3.29
N SER A 33 28.83 -24.42 2.84
CA SER A 33 29.79 -25.39 2.25
C SER A 33 29.98 -25.25 0.75
N MET A 34 29.22 -24.35 0.11
CA MET A 34 29.28 -24.17 -1.35
C MET A 34 30.39 -23.18 -1.72
N GLU A 35 31.28 -23.63 -2.60
CA GLU A 35 32.39 -22.83 -3.12
C GLU A 35 32.12 -22.49 -4.59
N ILE A 36 32.24 -21.21 -4.94
CA ILE A 36 32.17 -20.70 -6.30
C ILE A 36 33.46 -19.95 -6.59
N ASP A 37 34.24 -20.45 -7.55
CA ASP A 37 35.50 -19.84 -7.99
C ASP A 37 36.49 -19.54 -6.83
N GLY A 38 36.59 -20.45 -5.84
CA GLY A 38 37.46 -20.29 -4.68
C GLY A 38 36.93 -19.44 -3.55
N MET A 39 35.64 -19.08 -3.59
CA MET A 39 34.95 -18.32 -2.54
C MET A 39 33.79 -19.12 -1.98
N TYR A 40 33.74 -19.23 -0.66
CA TYR A 40 32.57 -19.79 0.02
C TYR A 40 31.41 -18.80 0.01
N LEU A 41 30.20 -19.25 -0.34
CA LEU A 41 29.01 -18.41 -0.40
C LEU A 41 28.62 -17.81 0.97
N GLY A 42 29.17 -18.34 2.06
CA GLY A 42 29.00 -17.77 3.42
C GLY A 42 29.87 -16.56 3.70
N GLU A 43 30.82 -16.25 2.81
CA GLU A 43 31.82 -15.20 3.02
C GLU A 43 31.75 -14.17 1.89
N GLY A 44 31.70 -12.87 2.25
CA GLY A 44 31.74 -11.77 1.28
C GLY A 44 30.40 -11.08 1.04
N GLY A 45 30.45 -10.10 0.14
CA GLY A 45 29.30 -9.34 -0.33
C GLY A 45 28.83 -9.82 -1.70
N PHE A 46 27.52 -9.71 -1.92
CA PHE A 46 26.87 -10.17 -3.14
C PHE A 46 25.94 -9.09 -3.70
N VAL A 47 25.92 -8.97 -5.02
CA VAL A 47 24.96 -8.15 -5.75
C VAL A 47 24.26 -9.06 -6.76
N VAL A 48 22.94 -9.06 -6.74
CA VAL A 48 22.12 -9.76 -7.73
C VAL A 48 21.65 -8.76 -8.77
N MET A 49 21.81 -9.10 -10.02
CA MET A 49 21.24 -8.37 -11.14
C MET A 49 20.26 -9.26 -11.87
N LEU A 50 19.08 -8.75 -12.16
CA LEU A 50 18.07 -9.47 -12.92
C LEU A 50 17.71 -8.69 -14.18
N LEU A 51 17.81 -9.37 -15.33
CA LEU A 51 17.45 -8.83 -16.62
C LEU A 51 16.14 -9.46 -17.09
N GLU A 52 15.20 -8.64 -17.52
CA GLU A 52 13.93 -9.08 -18.07
C GLU A 52 13.74 -8.57 -19.51
N PRO A 53 13.28 -9.44 -20.45
CA PRO A 53 13.01 -9.03 -21.81
C PRO A 53 11.81 -8.11 -21.90
N SER A 54 11.83 -7.14 -22.79
CA SER A 54 10.60 -6.45 -23.14
C SER A 54 9.64 -7.39 -23.89
N MET A 55 8.36 -7.17 -23.68
CA MET A 55 7.32 -7.89 -24.41
C MET A 55 7.52 -7.71 -25.93
N GLY A 56 7.86 -8.80 -26.63
CA GLY A 56 8.00 -8.80 -28.10
C GLY A 56 9.26 -9.44 -28.66
N ALA A 57 10.32 -9.61 -27.86
CA ALA A 57 11.50 -10.36 -28.29
C ALA A 57 11.24 -11.87 -28.22
N SER A 58 11.68 -12.63 -29.22
CA SER A 58 11.67 -14.09 -29.13
C SER A 58 12.69 -14.55 -28.07
N ALA A 59 12.37 -15.60 -27.32
CA ALA A 59 13.25 -16.11 -26.25
C ALA A 59 14.71 -16.35 -26.70
N PRO A 60 15.00 -16.91 -27.90
CA PRO A 60 16.39 -17.11 -28.36
C PRO A 60 17.13 -15.81 -28.62
N GLU A 61 16.49 -14.82 -29.25
CA GLU A 61 17.10 -13.50 -29.54
C GLU A 61 17.45 -12.76 -28.27
N TYR A 62 16.56 -12.81 -27.28
CA TYR A 62 16.77 -12.21 -25.98
C TYR A 62 17.94 -12.83 -25.23
N LEU A 63 18.05 -14.15 -25.22
CA LEU A 63 19.15 -14.84 -24.56
C LEU A 63 20.51 -14.45 -25.17
N ASP A 64 20.61 -14.31 -26.50
CA ASP A 64 21.83 -13.84 -27.17
C ASP A 64 22.15 -12.38 -26.77
N ILE A 65 21.17 -11.51 -26.67
CA ILE A 65 21.33 -10.12 -26.19
C ILE A 65 21.88 -10.11 -24.77
N CYS A 66 21.29 -10.88 -23.87
CA CYS A 66 21.74 -10.98 -22.48
C CYS A 66 23.18 -11.53 -22.41
N GLN A 67 23.49 -12.54 -23.20
CA GLN A 67 24.86 -13.10 -23.27
C GLN A 67 25.88 -12.09 -23.77
N ARG A 68 25.52 -11.26 -24.74
CA ARG A 68 26.43 -10.18 -25.23
C ARG A 68 26.62 -9.10 -24.16
N LEU A 69 25.56 -8.70 -23.47
CA LEU A 69 25.62 -7.77 -22.33
C LEU A 69 26.52 -8.29 -21.21
N ILE A 70 26.37 -9.55 -20.81
CA ILE A 70 27.17 -10.18 -19.77
C ILE A 70 28.64 -10.23 -20.18
N ARG A 71 28.94 -10.56 -21.45
CA ARG A 71 30.32 -10.52 -21.95
C ARG A 71 30.94 -9.12 -21.87
N GLN A 72 30.19 -8.08 -22.20
CA GLN A 72 30.68 -6.71 -22.07
C GLN A 72 30.87 -6.31 -20.61
N LEU A 73 29.95 -6.71 -19.69
CA LEU A 73 30.14 -6.54 -18.26
C LEU A 73 31.43 -7.20 -17.76
N HIS A 74 31.69 -8.46 -18.13
CA HIS A 74 32.94 -9.15 -17.80
C HIS A 74 34.18 -8.40 -18.29
N THR A 75 34.07 -7.76 -19.44
CA THR A 75 35.21 -7.00 -20.00
C THR A 75 35.47 -5.72 -19.21
N GLN A 76 34.42 -5.05 -18.75
CA GLN A 76 34.51 -3.79 -18.02
C GLN A 76 34.76 -4.00 -16.52
N LEU A 77 34.23 -5.08 -15.95
CA LEU A 77 34.33 -5.43 -14.53
C LEU A 77 35.26 -6.61 -14.28
N ARG A 78 36.43 -6.62 -14.91
CA ARG A 78 37.42 -7.72 -14.87
C ARG A 78 37.85 -8.15 -13.46
N ARG A 79 37.58 -7.36 -12.44
CA ARG A 79 37.95 -7.62 -11.03
C ARG A 79 36.96 -8.49 -10.27
N PHE A 80 35.77 -8.75 -10.81
CA PHE A 80 34.70 -9.45 -10.11
C PHE A 80 34.34 -10.76 -10.79
N ALA A 81 34.05 -11.76 -9.98
CA ALA A 81 33.44 -12.99 -10.47
C ALA A 81 31.97 -12.72 -10.79
N ILE A 82 31.57 -12.92 -12.05
CA ILE A 82 30.18 -12.78 -12.48
C ILE A 82 29.68 -14.17 -12.86
N HIS A 83 28.66 -14.62 -12.15
CA HIS A 83 27.95 -15.86 -12.45
C HIS A 83 26.56 -15.48 -12.98
N TYR A 84 26.06 -16.27 -13.92
CA TYR A 84 24.69 -16.04 -14.43
C TYR A 84 23.96 -17.36 -14.57
N ALA A 85 22.63 -17.29 -14.49
CA ALA A 85 21.72 -18.38 -14.70
C ALA A 85 20.56 -17.92 -15.59
N ASP A 86 20.07 -18.81 -16.45
CA ASP A 86 18.78 -18.61 -17.10
C ASP A 86 17.70 -19.07 -16.10
N VAL A 87 16.91 -18.14 -15.64
CA VAL A 87 15.78 -18.41 -14.75
C VAL A 87 14.48 -18.45 -15.54
N GLN A 88 13.43 -19.00 -14.93
CA GLN A 88 12.14 -19.19 -15.59
C GLN A 88 11.63 -17.93 -16.29
N HIS A 89 10.91 -18.10 -17.39
CA HIS A 89 10.29 -17.04 -18.20
C HIS A 89 11.27 -16.16 -19.00
N GLY A 90 12.45 -16.67 -19.32
CA GLY A 90 13.45 -15.95 -20.12
C GLY A 90 14.14 -14.80 -19.38
N ARG A 91 14.09 -14.79 -18.06
CA ARG A 91 14.86 -13.87 -17.22
C ARG A 91 16.26 -14.40 -17.05
N VAL A 92 17.25 -13.51 -17.02
CA VAL A 92 18.64 -13.86 -16.75
C VAL A 92 19.09 -13.20 -15.44
N ALA A 93 19.48 -14.04 -14.48
CA ALA A 93 20.06 -13.58 -13.22
C ALA A 93 21.58 -13.61 -13.29
N CYS A 94 22.21 -12.53 -12.84
CA CYS A 94 23.64 -12.42 -12.69
C CYS A 94 23.97 -12.18 -11.21
N LEU A 95 24.94 -12.93 -10.70
CA LEU A 95 25.49 -12.78 -9.36
C LEU A 95 26.88 -12.16 -9.46
N LEU A 96 27.09 -10.99 -8.85
CA LEU A 96 28.42 -10.43 -8.61
C LEU A 96 28.85 -10.76 -7.20
N ALA A 97 30.02 -11.35 -7.06
CA ALA A 97 30.58 -11.71 -5.77
C ALA A 97 31.80 -10.83 -5.44
N PHE A 98 31.82 -10.34 -4.20
CA PHE A 98 32.88 -9.50 -3.62
C PHE A 98 33.57 -10.27 -2.50
N PRO A 99 34.66 -10.96 -2.78
CA PRO A 99 35.35 -11.79 -1.79
C PRO A 99 35.83 -10.98 -0.59
N ARG A 100 35.68 -11.52 0.63
CA ARG A 100 36.22 -10.96 1.88
C ARG A 100 35.60 -9.61 2.32
N LEU A 101 34.43 -9.27 1.82
CA LEU A 101 33.68 -8.07 2.24
C LEU A 101 32.63 -8.46 3.26
N GLU A 102 32.81 -8.08 4.52
CA GLU A 102 31.86 -8.38 5.60
C GLU A 102 30.82 -7.25 5.83
N LYS A 103 31.06 -6.09 5.25
CA LYS A 103 30.18 -4.92 5.37
C LYS A 103 30.38 -3.96 4.21
N LEU A 104 29.42 -3.11 3.97
CA LEU A 104 29.51 -2.06 2.97
C LEU A 104 30.64 -1.08 3.32
N THR A 105 31.63 -0.99 2.45
CA THR A 105 32.74 -0.04 2.54
C THR A 105 32.56 1.08 1.52
N ALA A 106 33.28 2.20 1.68
CA ALA A 106 33.27 3.27 0.68
C ALA A 106 33.69 2.79 -0.71
N GLU A 107 34.63 1.84 -0.78
CA GLU A 107 35.09 1.22 -2.04
C GLU A 107 33.97 0.37 -2.68
N ALA A 108 33.21 -0.37 -1.88
CA ALA A 108 32.08 -1.16 -2.37
C ALA A 108 30.93 -0.25 -2.87
N ALA A 109 30.65 0.84 -2.16
CA ALA A 109 29.65 1.82 -2.58
C ALA A 109 30.05 2.51 -3.91
N ASP A 110 31.34 2.87 -4.07
CA ASP A 110 31.84 3.42 -5.33
C ASP A 110 31.75 2.40 -6.48
N THR A 111 32.02 1.14 -6.19
CA THR A 111 31.86 0.06 -7.17
C THR A 111 30.40 -0.13 -7.61
N LEU A 112 29.43 -0.06 -6.69
CA LEU A 112 28.01 -0.10 -7.02
C LEU A 112 27.60 1.08 -7.89
N ALA A 113 28.09 2.28 -7.59
CA ALA A 113 27.83 3.47 -8.41
C ALA A 113 28.42 3.31 -9.82
N GLN A 114 29.65 2.79 -9.94
CA GLN A 114 30.27 2.51 -11.24
C GLN A 114 29.49 1.42 -12.00
N LEU A 115 29.05 0.35 -11.33
CA LEU A 115 28.23 -0.69 -11.93
C LEU A 115 26.94 -0.13 -12.53
N HIS A 116 26.26 0.78 -11.81
CA HIS A 116 25.07 1.45 -12.32
C HIS A 116 25.36 2.24 -13.59
N ILE A 117 26.44 3.02 -13.62
CA ILE A 117 26.82 3.80 -14.79
C ILE A 117 27.11 2.89 -15.98
N ILE A 118 27.87 1.80 -15.77
CA ILE A 118 28.20 0.82 -16.80
C ILE A 118 26.94 0.15 -17.34
N ALA A 119 26.07 -0.32 -16.45
CA ALA A 119 24.82 -0.97 -16.82
C ALA A 119 23.90 -0.04 -17.63
N ASN A 120 23.79 1.23 -17.22
CA ASN A 120 22.98 2.22 -17.90
C ASN A 120 23.51 2.55 -19.32
N ASN A 121 24.84 2.70 -19.45
CA ASN A 121 25.47 2.91 -20.75
C ASN A 121 25.24 1.72 -21.68
N LEU A 122 25.43 0.50 -21.18
CA LEU A 122 25.20 -0.72 -21.96
C LEU A 122 23.74 -0.86 -22.38
N CYS A 123 22.79 -0.63 -21.48
CA CYS A 123 21.36 -0.62 -21.82
C CYS A 123 21.03 0.40 -22.90
N THR A 124 21.63 1.59 -22.83
CA THR A 124 21.39 2.66 -23.81
C THR A 124 21.95 2.28 -25.19
N GLU A 125 23.19 1.76 -25.24
CA GLU A 125 23.82 1.29 -26.47
C GLU A 125 23.01 0.17 -27.12
N PHE A 126 22.60 -0.84 -26.34
CA PHE A 126 21.81 -1.96 -26.83
C PHE A 126 20.42 -1.55 -27.29
N SER A 127 19.75 -0.65 -26.55
CA SER A 127 18.45 -0.14 -26.97
C SER A 127 18.50 0.61 -28.29
N GLN A 128 19.61 1.29 -28.58
CA GLN A 128 19.82 1.99 -29.84
C GLN A 128 20.16 1.04 -31.01
N GLN A 129 20.98 0.03 -30.76
CA GLN A 129 21.46 -0.89 -31.78
C GLN A 129 20.42 -1.95 -32.15
N GLU A 130 19.75 -2.53 -31.17
CA GLU A 130 18.89 -3.70 -31.34
C GLU A 130 17.39 -3.33 -31.34
N GLN A 131 17.04 -2.06 -31.11
CA GLN A 131 15.63 -1.59 -30.91
C GLN A 131 14.87 -2.40 -29.86
N THR A 132 15.60 -3.00 -28.91
CA THR A 132 15.08 -3.86 -27.85
C THR A 132 15.08 -3.11 -26.54
N ASN A 133 13.95 -3.13 -25.84
CA ASN A 133 13.86 -2.58 -24.52
C ASN A 133 14.33 -3.64 -23.50
N LEU A 134 15.28 -3.27 -22.66
CA LEU A 134 15.77 -4.10 -21.57
C LEU A 134 15.39 -3.46 -20.24
N LEU A 135 14.87 -4.25 -19.35
CA LEU A 135 14.68 -3.90 -17.96
C LEU A 135 15.75 -4.62 -17.14
N TRP A 136 16.56 -3.84 -16.44
CA TRP A 136 17.65 -4.34 -15.64
C TRP A 136 17.58 -3.81 -14.21
N VAL A 137 17.43 -4.71 -13.25
CA VAL A 137 17.37 -4.36 -11.82
C VAL A 137 18.60 -4.91 -11.11
N ILE A 138 19.22 -4.07 -10.30
CA ILE A 138 20.44 -4.35 -9.54
C ILE A 138 20.10 -4.22 -8.06
N SER A 139 20.36 -5.27 -7.28
CA SER A 139 20.11 -5.26 -5.83
C SER A 139 21.07 -4.35 -5.08
N ASN A 140 20.78 -4.11 -3.83
CA ASN A 140 21.77 -3.69 -2.86
C ASN A 140 22.85 -4.75 -2.70
N MET A 141 23.97 -4.37 -2.08
CA MET A 141 24.99 -5.33 -1.68
C MET A 141 24.56 -5.99 -0.37
N GLU A 142 24.35 -7.29 -0.44
CA GLU A 142 23.99 -8.13 0.68
C GLU A 142 25.15 -9.01 1.13
N PHE A 143 25.15 -9.45 2.38
CA PHE A 143 26.27 -10.18 2.99
C PHE A 143 25.85 -11.54 3.52
N GLY A 144 26.76 -12.49 3.42
CA GLY A 144 26.57 -13.85 3.93
C GLY A 144 25.60 -14.69 3.09
N THR A 145 25.32 -15.90 3.57
CA THR A 145 24.51 -16.91 2.85
C THR A 145 23.06 -16.49 2.62
N GLY A 146 22.46 -15.81 3.60
CA GLY A 146 21.10 -15.28 3.48
C GLY A 146 20.97 -14.09 2.54
N GLY A 147 22.09 -13.36 2.33
CA GLY A 147 22.11 -12.12 1.55
C GLY A 147 21.76 -12.32 0.09
N ILE A 148 22.21 -13.41 -0.53
CA ILE A 148 21.90 -13.70 -1.95
C ILE A 148 20.38 -13.89 -2.13
N ARG A 149 19.73 -14.60 -1.21
CA ARG A 149 18.28 -14.83 -1.24
C ARG A 149 17.53 -13.53 -1.07
N THR A 150 17.93 -12.72 -0.09
CA THR A 150 17.32 -11.41 0.16
C THR A 150 17.44 -10.53 -1.08
N ALA A 151 18.66 -10.38 -1.61
CA ALA A 151 18.92 -9.61 -2.82
C ALA A 151 18.10 -10.08 -4.03
N TYR A 152 17.99 -11.39 -4.24
CA TYR A 152 17.19 -11.95 -5.34
C TYR A 152 15.68 -11.69 -5.16
N SER A 153 15.17 -11.89 -3.94
CA SER A 153 13.76 -11.61 -3.65
C SER A 153 13.40 -10.14 -3.86
N GLU A 154 14.24 -9.23 -3.36
CA GLU A 154 14.04 -7.79 -3.54
C GLU A 154 14.03 -7.36 -5.00
N VAL A 155 14.96 -7.90 -5.79
CA VAL A 155 15.02 -7.63 -7.23
C VAL A 155 13.77 -8.17 -7.95
N CYS A 156 13.31 -9.36 -7.60
CA CYS A 156 12.07 -9.93 -8.16
C CYS A 156 10.83 -9.09 -7.81
N ASP A 157 10.72 -8.68 -6.55
CA ASP A 157 9.61 -7.85 -6.09
C ASP A 157 9.61 -6.48 -6.77
N PHE A 158 10.79 -5.91 -6.97
CA PHE A 158 10.93 -4.64 -7.66
C PHE A 158 10.63 -4.77 -9.16
N LEU A 159 11.04 -5.86 -9.81
CA LEU A 159 10.65 -6.15 -11.20
C LEU A 159 9.13 -6.26 -11.34
N GLN A 160 8.46 -6.97 -10.44
CA GLN A 160 7.00 -7.05 -10.44
C GLN A 160 6.36 -5.67 -10.29
N TYR A 161 6.94 -4.81 -9.44
CA TYR A 161 6.48 -3.44 -9.29
C TYR A 161 6.68 -2.63 -10.59
N GLN A 162 7.85 -2.73 -11.25
CA GLN A 162 8.10 -2.03 -12.51
C GLN A 162 7.18 -2.52 -13.63
N ALA A 163 6.96 -3.82 -13.74
CA ALA A 163 6.00 -4.40 -14.69
C ALA A 163 4.56 -3.90 -14.42
N PHE A 164 4.15 -3.85 -13.16
CA PHE A 164 2.87 -3.29 -12.75
C PHE A 164 2.72 -1.82 -13.14
N MET A 165 3.78 -1.01 -12.97
CA MET A 165 3.82 0.40 -13.37
C MET A 165 3.86 0.61 -14.88
N GLY A 166 4.07 -0.45 -15.68
CA GLY A 166 4.23 -0.37 -17.13
C GLY A 166 5.63 0.05 -17.58
N ASN A 167 6.60 -0.02 -16.69
CA ASN A 167 7.99 0.28 -17.00
C ASN A 167 8.70 -0.99 -17.49
N HIS A 168 8.99 -1.06 -18.77
CA HIS A 168 9.61 -2.23 -19.40
C HIS A 168 11.01 -1.95 -19.92
N ARG A 169 11.64 -0.87 -19.46
CA ARG A 169 13.00 -0.48 -19.92
C ARG A 169 13.74 0.33 -18.85
N GLY A 170 15.06 0.25 -18.89
CA GLY A 170 15.96 1.03 -18.05
C GLY A 170 16.73 0.19 -17.05
N VAL A 171 17.65 0.84 -16.36
CA VAL A 171 18.45 0.26 -15.28
C VAL A 171 17.99 0.86 -13.96
N TRP A 172 17.70 0.00 -13.01
CA TRP A 172 17.26 0.39 -11.68
C TRP A 172 18.19 -0.23 -10.63
N VAL A 173 18.59 0.56 -9.67
CA VAL A 173 19.38 0.12 -8.52
C VAL A 173 18.56 0.28 -7.27
N LEU A 174 18.47 -0.79 -6.48
CA LEU A 174 17.82 -0.76 -5.19
C LEU A 174 18.81 -0.13 -4.20
N PHE A 175 18.51 1.08 -3.72
CA PHE A 175 19.26 1.67 -2.62
C PHE A 175 18.58 1.31 -1.30
N ASP A 176 19.41 0.92 -0.35
CA ASP A 176 18.96 0.77 1.02
C ASP A 176 18.49 2.14 1.54
N ALA A 177 17.19 2.28 1.69
CA ALA A 177 16.64 3.42 2.38
C ALA A 177 16.88 3.22 3.87
N GLU A 178 18.09 3.52 4.34
CA GLU A 178 18.34 3.69 5.77
C GLU A 178 17.33 4.71 6.33
N GLY A 179 16.28 4.23 6.95
CA GLY A 179 15.17 5.03 7.45
C GLY A 179 13.80 4.35 7.37
N ALA A 180 13.69 3.22 6.70
CA ALA A 180 12.40 2.53 6.51
C ALA A 180 11.77 1.99 7.82
N THR A 181 12.53 1.80 8.88
CA THR A 181 12.05 1.19 10.14
C THR A 181 11.27 2.13 11.06
N GLN A 182 11.38 3.44 10.90
CA GLN A 182 10.65 4.41 11.75
C GLN A 182 9.24 4.73 11.23
N SER A 183 8.92 4.30 10.01
CA SER A 183 7.75 4.74 9.25
C SER A 183 6.49 3.89 9.39
N GLN A 184 6.55 2.62 9.81
CA GLN A 184 5.36 1.74 9.74
C GLN A 184 4.21 2.16 10.68
N MET A 185 4.52 2.69 11.86
CA MET A 185 3.48 3.12 12.81
C MET A 185 2.80 4.40 12.34
N ASP A 186 3.58 5.33 11.77
CA ASP A 186 3.08 6.58 11.18
C ASP A 186 2.29 6.31 9.90
N GLU A 187 2.69 5.32 9.12
CA GLU A 187 2.05 4.91 7.88
C GLU A 187 0.64 4.35 8.10
N ASN A 188 0.48 3.42 9.04
CA ASN A 188 -0.84 2.87 9.39
C ASN A 188 -1.79 3.94 9.92
N LEU A 189 -1.27 4.90 10.70
CA LEU A 189 -2.05 6.04 11.17
C LEU A 189 -2.49 6.93 10.01
N PHE A 190 -1.58 7.23 9.07
CA PHE A 190 -1.89 8.01 7.86
C PHE A 190 -2.98 7.33 7.01
N LEU A 191 -2.89 6.02 6.78
CA LEU A 191 -3.88 5.27 6.00
C LEU A 191 -5.25 5.24 6.69
N SER A 192 -5.26 5.05 8.02
CA SER A 192 -6.48 5.09 8.82
C SER A 192 -7.13 6.48 8.81
N ASP A 193 -6.37 7.54 9.02
CA ASP A 193 -6.85 8.93 8.99
C ASP A 193 -7.39 9.31 7.61
N SER A 194 -6.71 8.89 6.55
CA SER A 194 -7.15 9.11 5.17
C SER A 194 -8.47 8.42 4.89
N ALA A 195 -8.62 7.16 5.31
CA ALA A 195 -9.85 6.39 5.16
C ALA A 195 -11.02 7.02 5.93
N GLU A 196 -10.80 7.46 7.18
CA GLU A 196 -11.82 8.16 7.96
C GLU A 196 -12.23 9.50 7.35
N LYS A 197 -11.27 10.24 6.77
CA LYS A 197 -11.54 11.50 6.09
C LYS A 197 -12.36 11.28 4.83
N VAL A 198 -12.01 10.29 4.00
CA VAL A 198 -12.80 9.91 2.82
C VAL A 198 -14.22 9.53 3.23
N SER A 199 -14.40 8.69 4.24
CA SER A 199 -15.70 8.27 4.73
C SER A 199 -16.56 9.45 5.20
N ARG A 200 -15.98 10.37 5.97
CA ARG A 200 -16.69 11.58 6.46
C ARG A 200 -17.12 12.50 5.31
N LEU A 201 -16.23 12.75 4.33
CA LEU A 201 -16.55 13.57 3.15
C LEU A 201 -17.66 12.92 2.31
N LEU A 202 -17.57 11.61 2.11
CA LEU A 202 -18.57 10.84 1.38
C LEU A 202 -19.95 10.93 2.05
N CYS A 203 -20.01 10.69 3.36
CA CYS A 203 -21.25 10.72 4.12
C CYS A 203 -21.82 12.14 4.30
N SER A 204 -21.01 13.19 4.17
CA SER A 204 -21.48 14.59 4.15
C SER A 204 -21.95 15.07 2.77
N GLY A 205 -21.93 14.20 1.75
CA GLY A 205 -22.35 14.52 0.39
C GLY A 205 -21.27 15.23 -0.45
N ASN A 206 -20.08 15.43 0.08
CA ASN A 206 -18.96 16.05 -0.64
C ASN A 206 -18.14 14.99 -1.41
N GLN A 207 -18.73 14.48 -2.50
CA GLN A 207 -18.20 13.36 -3.28
C GLN A 207 -16.90 13.70 -3.99
N GLU A 208 -16.74 14.93 -4.50
CA GLU A 208 -15.54 15.36 -5.23
C GLU A 208 -14.32 15.39 -4.32
N ASP A 209 -14.43 16.00 -3.14
CA ASP A 209 -13.33 16.03 -2.17
C ASP A 209 -13.03 14.63 -1.62
N ALA A 210 -14.05 13.79 -1.42
CA ALA A 210 -13.86 12.41 -1.00
C ALA A 210 -13.05 11.61 -2.05
N GLN A 211 -13.37 11.77 -3.33
CA GLN A 211 -12.64 11.13 -4.42
C GLN A 211 -11.20 11.65 -4.53
N ALA A 212 -11.00 12.96 -4.41
CA ALA A 212 -9.67 13.56 -4.43
C ALA A 212 -8.80 13.02 -3.27
N GLN A 213 -9.36 12.94 -2.05
CA GLN A 213 -8.65 12.40 -0.89
C GLN A 213 -8.33 10.91 -1.05
N LEU A 214 -9.24 10.11 -1.63
CA LEU A 214 -8.99 8.70 -1.93
C LEU A 214 -7.86 8.56 -2.96
N SER A 215 -7.89 9.37 -4.02
CA SER A 215 -6.83 9.37 -5.04
C SER A 215 -5.46 9.65 -4.44
N MET A 216 -5.35 10.66 -3.58
CA MET A 216 -4.09 10.98 -2.88
C MET A 216 -3.60 9.82 -2.00
N ALA A 217 -4.49 9.16 -1.28
CA ALA A 217 -4.13 8.02 -0.44
C ALA A 217 -3.70 6.80 -1.28
N VAL A 218 -4.36 6.56 -2.40
CA VAL A 218 -3.98 5.49 -3.35
C VAL A 218 -2.63 5.79 -4.00
N ASP A 219 -2.39 7.03 -4.42
CA ASP A 219 -1.11 7.45 -5.00
C ASP A 219 0.02 7.28 -3.97
N TYR A 220 -0.22 7.61 -2.71
CA TYR A 220 0.72 7.31 -1.64
C TYR A 220 1.00 5.80 -1.54
N CYS A 221 -0.02 4.94 -1.51
CA CYS A 221 0.17 3.49 -1.43
C CYS A 221 1.05 2.94 -2.57
N ILE A 222 0.92 3.53 -3.76
CA ILE A 222 1.63 3.10 -4.97
C ILE A 222 3.08 3.59 -4.96
N HIS A 223 3.34 4.84 -4.57
CA HIS A 223 4.62 5.52 -4.78
C HIS A 223 5.48 5.70 -3.51
N ALA A 224 4.94 5.39 -2.31
CA ALA A 224 5.72 5.53 -1.07
C ALA A 224 6.91 4.57 -1.02
N VAL A 225 8.07 5.10 -0.64
CA VAL A 225 9.32 4.33 -0.47
C VAL A 225 9.30 3.59 0.87
N PRO A 226 9.75 2.33 0.94
CA PRO A 226 10.24 1.50 -0.17
C PRO A 226 9.12 0.98 -1.08
N CYS A 227 9.38 1.02 -2.40
CA CYS A 227 8.41 0.64 -3.43
C CYS A 227 8.54 -0.85 -3.81
N PHE A 228 8.31 -1.76 -2.87
CA PHE A 228 8.22 -3.19 -3.17
C PHE A 228 6.79 -3.59 -3.46
N PHE A 229 6.60 -4.46 -4.44
CA PHE A 229 5.28 -4.88 -4.89
C PHE A 229 4.39 -5.45 -3.77
N PRO A 230 4.88 -6.32 -2.86
CA PRO A 230 4.12 -6.79 -1.72
C PRO A 230 3.72 -5.66 -0.75
N MET A 231 4.62 -4.71 -0.48
CA MET A 231 4.36 -3.56 0.40
C MET A 231 3.27 -2.65 -0.17
N MET A 232 3.34 -2.33 -1.45
CA MET A 232 2.30 -1.58 -2.15
C MET A 232 0.93 -2.24 -1.98
N ARG A 233 0.85 -3.56 -2.21
CA ARG A 233 -0.40 -4.32 -2.04
C ARG A 233 -0.91 -4.33 -0.61
N MET A 234 -0.01 -4.49 0.37
CA MET A 234 -0.35 -4.40 1.80
C MET A 234 -0.94 -3.03 2.16
N ARG A 235 -0.33 -1.94 1.68
CA ARG A 235 -0.83 -0.57 1.88
C ARG A 235 -2.23 -0.38 1.32
N LEU A 236 -2.45 -0.83 0.08
CA LEU A 236 -3.77 -0.76 -0.56
C LEU A 236 -4.83 -1.54 0.21
N LEU A 237 -4.52 -2.77 0.64
CA LEU A 237 -5.42 -3.56 1.45
C LEU A 237 -5.76 -2.87 2.77
N THR A 238 -4.77 -2.35 3.47
CA THR A 238 -4.95 -1.63 4.74
C THR A 238 -5.82 -0.38 4.55
N LEU A 239 -5.57 0.40 3.49
CA LEU A 239 -6.37 1.58 3.17
C LEU A 239 -7.84 1.22 2.93
N PHE A 240 -8.10 0.23 2.07
CA PHE A 240 -9.47 -0.16 1.72
C PHE A 240 -10.20 -0.89 2.85
N ASP A 241 -9.49 -1.67 3.66
CA ASP A 241 -10.09 -2.28 4.88
C ASP A 241 -10.54 -1.19 5.87
N HIS A 242 -9.67 -0.23 6.15
CA HIS A 242 -10.03 0.92 7.00
C HIS A 242 -11.16 1.74 6.39
N LEU A 243 -11.16 1.96 5.07
CA LEU A 243 -12.22 2.69 4.38
C LEU A 243 -13.58 1.98 4.50
N ILE A 244 -13.62 0.68 4.24
CA ILE A 244 -14.84 -0.12 4.38
C ILE A 244 -15.36 -0.05 5.82
N LEU A 245 -14.48 -0.22 6.81
CA LEU A 245 -14.85 -0.13 8.23
C LEU A 245 -15.33 1.26 8.60
N ALA A 246 -14.71 2.33 8.12
CA ALA A 246 -15.11 3.70 8.37
C ALA A 246 -16.49 4.01 7.76
N ILE A 247 -16.74 3.59 6.52
CA ILE A 247 -18.04 3.73 5.87
C ILE A 247 -19.14 2.98 6.64
N LEU A 248 -18.85 1.76 7.09
CA LEU A 248 -19.81 0.96 7.86
C LEU A 248 -20.13 1.53 9.25
N ARG A 249 -19.21 2.27 9.86
CA ARG A 249 -19.46 3.00 11.12
C ARG A 249 -20.43 4.15 10.93
N GLU A 250 -20.27 4.89 9.84
CA GLU A 250 -21.13 6.03 9.51
C GLU A 250 -22.46 5.59 8.91
N ASN A 251 -22.46 4.59 8.03
CA ASN A 251 -23.63 4.15 7.29
C ASN A 251 -23.73 2.61 7.22
N HIS A 252 -24.41 2.01 8.23
CA HIS A 252 -24.60 0.55 8.31
C HIS A 252 -25.50 -0.02 7.19
N ILE A 253 -26.28 0.82 6.49
CA ILE A 253 -27.19 0.39 5.41
C ILE A 253 -26.36 -0.12 4.21
N LEU A 254 -25.14 0.39 4.06
CA LEU A 254 -24.20 -0.06 3.01
C LEU A 254 -23.59 -1.44 3.28
N ARG A 255 -23.88 -2.07 4.42
CA ARG A 255 -23.27 -3.36 4.79
C ARG A 255 -23.52 -4.44 3.75
N SER A 256 -24.75 -4.60 3.29
CA SER A 256 -25.10 -5.63 2.30
C SER A 256 -24.41 -5.40 0.95
N PHE A 257 -24.30 -4.15 0.54
CA PHE A 257 -23.54 -3.78 -0.66
C PHE A 257 -22.07 -4.08 -0.50
N LEU A 258 -21.42 -3.59 0.55
CA LEU A 258 -19.96 -3.77 0.76
C LEU A 258 -19.58 -5.24 0.99
N GLN A 259 -20.46 -6.06 1.57
CA GLN A 259 -20.24 -7.51 1.73
C GLN A 259 -20.30 -8.28 0.41
N GLN A 260 -20.96 -7.75 -0.61
CA GLN A 260 -21.02 -8.36 -1.94
C GLN A 260 -19.86 -7.94 -2.83
N GLN A 261 -19.10 -6.93 -2.43
CA GLN A 261 -17.96 -6.44 -3.20
C GLN A 261 -16.72 -7.31 -2.99
N SER A 262 -16.06 -7.64 -4.09
CA SER A 262 -14.79 -8.38 -4.10
C SER A 262 -13.57 -7.45 -4.18
N ILE A 263 -13.75 -6.16 -3.85
CA ILE A 263 -12.73 -5.11 -4.10
C ILE A 263 -11.35 -5.47 -3.55
N LEU A 264 -11.27 -6.04 -2.34
CA LEU A 264 -9.97 -6.41 -1.76
C LEU A 264 -9.26 -7.49 -2.59
N THR A 265 -10.02 -8.48 -3.11
CA THR A 265 -9.46 -9.50 -3.99
C THR A 265 -9.06 -8.92 -5.35
N GLU A 266 -9.88 -8.03 -5.90
CA GLU A 266 -9.60 -7.38 -7.18
C GLU A 266 -8.35 -6.50 -7.10
N LEU A 267 -8.17 -5.72 -6.02
CA LEU A 267 -6.96 -4.93 -5.78
C LEU A 267 -5.71 -5.79 -5.72
N LEU A 268 -5.80 -6.99 -5.09
CA LEU A 268 -4.70 -7.94 -5.03
C LEU A 268 -4.35 -8.53 -6.39
N MET A 269 -5.33 -8.75 -7.25
CA MET A 269 -5.18 -9.43 -8.52
C MET A 269 -4.95 -8.47 -9.70
N ALA A 270 -4.98 -7.16 -9.49
CA ALA A 270 -4.77 -6.19 -10.54
C ALA A 270 -3.38 -6.38 -11.20
N PRO A 271 -3.30 -6.66 -12.50
CA PRO A 271 -2.02 -6.97 -13.15
C PRO A 271 -1.20 -5.71 -13.48
N THR A 272 -1.85 -4.56 -13.59
CA THR A 272 -1.21 -3.28 -13.94
C THR A 272 -1.80 -2.12 -13.13
N GLN A 273 -1.05 -1.03 -13.03
CA GLN A 273 -1.52 0.21 -12.40
C GLN A 273 -2.81 0.73 -13.06
N GLN A 274 -2.90 0.64 -14.39
CA GLN A 274 -4.10 1.06 -15.12
C GLN A 274 -5.32 0.20 -14.77
N ALA A 275 -5.15 -1.12 -14.66
CA ALA A 275 -6.21 -2.03 -14.22
C ALA A 275 -6.64 -1.73 -12.79
N LEU A 276 -5.69 -1.52 -11.87
CA LEU A 276 -5.95 -1.12 -10.49
C LEU A 276 -6.78 0.16 -10.41
N GLN A 277 -6.35 1.20 -11.11
CA GLN A 277 -7.08 2.47 -11.15
C GLN A 277 -8.49 2.31 -11.76
N GLY A 278 -8.63 1.42 -12.75
CA GLY A 278 -9.93 1.07 -13.34
C GLY A 278 -10.87 0.42 -12.31
N GLN A 279 -10.37 -0.54 -11.56
CA GLN A 279 -11.13 -1.24 -10.50
C GLN A 279 -11.54 -0.29 -9.37
N ILE A 280 -10.64 0.58 -8.93
CA ILE A 280 -10.95 1.58 -7.91
C ILE A 280 -12.03 2.55 -8.39
N ARG A 281 -11.94 3.03 -9.64
CA ARG A 281 -12.97 3.90 -10.22
C ARG A 281 -14.32 3.21 -10.35
N ALA A 282 -14.33 1.94 -10.77
CA ALA A 282 -15.56 1.15 -10.86
C ALA A 282 -16.22 0.98 -9.48
N PHE A 283 -15.44 0.54 -8.49
CA PHE A 283 -15.92 0.42 -7.12
C PHE A 283 -16.49 1.75 -6.58
N TRP A 284 -15.79 2.87 -6.83
CA TRP A 284 -16.24 4.18 -6.39
C TRP A 284 -17.55 4.59 -7.06
N ALA A 285 -17.67 4.39 -8.37
CA ALA A 285 -18.89 4.68 -9.12
C ALA A 285 -20.08 3.84 -8.63
N ASP A 286 -19.87 2.56 -8.38
CA ASP A 286 -20.87 1.65 -7.84
C ASP A 286 -21.32 2.06 -6.43
N LEU A 287 -20.37 2.44 -5.57
CA LEU A 287 -20.64 2.92 -4.23
C LEU A 287 -21.51 4.19 -4.26
N ILE A 288 -21.12 5.18 -5.07
CA ILE A 288 -21.88 6.44 -5.24
C ILE A 288 -23.27 6.16 -5.83
N GLY A 289 -23.36 5.33 -6.87
CA GLY A 289 -24.63 4.94 -7.48
C GLY A 289 -25.57 4.25 -6.48
N HIS A 290 -25.02 3.37 -5.65
CA HIS A 290 -25.78 2.68 -4.61
C HIS A 290 -26.26 3.65 -3.51
N MET A 291 -25.39 4.57 -3.07
CA MET A 291 -25.78 5.62 -2.10
C MET A 291 -26.91 6.50 -2.66
N ALA A 292 -26.81 6.97 -3.89
CA ALA A 292 -27.85 7.76 -4.54
C ALA A 292 -29.18 6.99 -4.65
N ALA A 293 -29.14 5.71 -5.00
CA ALA A 293 -30.31 4.85 -5.06
C ALA A 293 -30.96 4.66 -3.68
N LEU A 294 -30.14 4.53 -2.63
CA LEU A 294 -30.64 4.47 -1.25
C LEU A 294 -31.28 5.79 -0.83
N GLU A 295 -30.63 6.92 -1.11
CA GLU A 295 -31.16 8.26 -0.79
C GLU A 295 -32.48 8.55 -1.53
N ALA A 296 -32.66 7.99 -2.72
CA ALA A 296 -33.92 8.11 -3.47
C ALA A 296 -35.10 7.36 -2.79
N GLN A 297 -34.82 6.43 -1.88
CA GLN A 297 -35.88 5.71 -1.18
C GLN A 297 -36.62 6.62 -0.18
N PRO A 298 -37.94 6.65 -0.22
CA PRO A 298 -38.74 7.57 0.64
C PRO A 298 -38.45 7.41 2.13
N GLY A 299 -38.12 6.19 2.56
CA GLY A 299 -37.80 5.90 3.96
C GLY A 299 -36.45 6.50 4.40
N ILE A 300 -35.45 6.44 3.57
CA ILE A 300 -34.09 6.96 3.84
C ILE A 300 -34.10 8.49 3.75
N ARG A 301 -34.70 9.06 2.71
CA ARG A 301 -34.92 10.53 2.63
C ARG A 301 -35.61 11.10 3.86
N TRP A 302 -36.56 10.35 4.40
CA TRP A 302 -37.24 10.77 5.62
C TRP A 302 -36.26 10.73 6.83
N VAL A 303 -35.40 9.74 6.95
CA VAL A 303 -34.36 9.67 8.00
C VAL A 303 -33.41 10.85 7.86
N SER A 304 -32.91 11.17 6.66
CA SER A 304 -32.04 12.33 6.44
C SER A 304 -32.65 13.62 6.92
N ARG A 305 -33.95 13.83 6.66
CA ARG A 305 -34.67 15.00 7.19
C ARG A 305 -34.78 15.02 8.72
N VAL A 306 -34.87 13.84 9.36
CA VAL A 306 -34.86 13.74 10.82
C VAL A 306 -33.47 14.07 11.36
N ASP A 307 -32.41 13.59 10.70
CA ASP A 307 -31.00 13.86 11.07
C ASP A 307 -30.62 15.33 10.89
N GLU A 308 -31.09 15.98 9.81
CA GLU A 308 -30.93 17.42 9.59
C GLU A 308 -31.58 18.20 10.75
N TYR A 309 -32.83 17.88 11.08
CA TYR A 309 -33.53 18.53 12.20
C TYR A 309 -32.79 18.31 13.54
N ILE A 310 -32.32 17.08 13.81
CA ILE A 310 -31.52 16.79 15.02
C ILE A 310 -30.24 17.65 15.04
N THR A 311 -29.58 17.80 13.89
CA THR A 311 -28.33 18.56 13.79
C THR A 311 -28.60 20.05 14.05
N GLU A 312 -29.59 20.63 13.41
CA GLU A 312 -30.01 22.03 13.62
C GLU A 312 -30.38 22.33 15.08
N MET A 313 -31.17 21.42 15.65
CA MET A 313 -31.71 21.61 17.01
C MET A 313 -30.80 21.03 18.11
N SER A 314 -29.66 20.46 17.80
CA SER A 314 -28.77 19.76 18.75
C SER A 314 -28.33 20.61 19.93
N VAL A 315 -28.20 21.92 19.73
CA VAL A 315 -27.81 22.90 20.76
C VAL A 315 -28.90 23.22 21.76
N ASP A 316 -30.19 22.95 21.44
CA ASP A 316 -31.28 23.09 22.38
C ASP A 316 -31.25 21.99 23.46
N PRO A 317 -31.04 22.33 24.74
CA PRO A 317 -31.00 21.35 25.80
C PRO A 317 -32.32 20.57 25.98
N ASN A 318 -33.44 21.10 25.48
CA ASN A 318 -34.76 20.47 25.55
C ASN A 318 -35.02 19.49 24.41
N LEU A 319 -34.14 19.43 23.38
CA LEU A 319 -34.33 18.50 22.27
C LEU A 319 -34.49 17.06 22.79
N SER A 320 -35.65 16.50 22.47
CA SER A 320 -36.07 15.16 22.89
C SER A 320 -36.78 14.44 21.75
N VAL A 321 -36.88 13.11 21.85
CA VAL A 321 -37.64 12.30 20.89
C VAL A 321 -39.08 12.78 20.75
N SER A 322 -39.69 13.26 21.86
CA SER A 322 -41.03 13.79 21.84
C SER A 322 -41.18 15.09 21.03
N GLN A 323 -40.17 15.99 21.10
CA GLN A 323 -40.20 17.23 20.32
C GLN A 323 -39.99 16.92 18.82
N ILE A 324 -39.10 15.99 18.50
CA ILE A 324 -38.89 15.53 17.11
C ILE A 324 -40.18 14.90 16.59
N ALA A 325 -40.85 14.07 17.39
CA ALA A 325 -42.11 13.44 17.03
C ALA A 325 -43.21 14.48 16.75
N LEU A 326 -43.28 15.54 17.58
CA LEU A 326 -44.21 16.65 17.38
C LEU A 326 -43.89 17.40 16.06
N HIS A 327 -42.62 17.71 15.79
CA HIS A 327 -42.21 18.39 14.57
C HIS A 327 -42.57 17.60 13.30
N PHE A 328 -42.35 16.29 13.30
CA PHE A 328 -42.72 15.43 12.18
C PHE A 328 -44.17 14.96 12.17
N GLN A 329 -44.99 15.41 13.11
CA GLN A 329 -46.40 15.07 13.26
C GLN A 329 -46.65 13.55 13.33
N LEU A 330 -45.76 12.84 14.04
CA LEU A 330 -45.85 11.40 14.23
C LEU A 330 -45.93 11.05 15.72
N PRO A 331 -46.65 9.97 16.09
CA PRO A 331 -46.51 9.41 17.42
C PRO A 331 -45.08 9.01 17.73
N GLN A 332 -44.61 9.27 18.96
CA GLN A 332 -43.21 8.97 19.35
C GLN A 332 -42.80 7.50 19.10
N PRO A 333 -43.62 6.47 19.36
CA PRO A 333 -43.29 5.08 19.04
C PRO A 333 -43.13 4.85 17.54
N THR A 334 -43.98 5.47 16.71
CA THR A 334 -43.95 5.39 15.26
C THR A 334 -42.68 6.04 14.72
N LEU A 335 -42.34 7.25 15.18
CA LEU A 335 -41.09 7.92 14.84
C LEU A 335 -39.88 7.06 15.18
N SER A 336 -39.80 6.56 16.42
CA SER A 336 -38.66 5.77 16.89
C SER A 336 -38.53 4.44 16.15
N GLY A 337 -39.64 3.74 15.92
CA GLY A 337 -39.68 2.48 15.17
C GLY A 337 -39.23 2.66 13.72
N ARG A 338 -39.81 3.66 13.03
CA ARG A 338 -39.49 3.96 11.64
C ARG A 338 -38.03 4.44 11.49
N TYR A 339 -37.59 5.32 12.39
CA TYR A 339 -36.19 5.77 12.37
C TYR A 339 -35.22 4.60 12.55
N LYS A 340 -35.46 3.73 13.54
CA LYS A 340 -34.65 2.55 13.78
C LYS A 340 -34.67 1.56 12.60
N GLN A 341 -35.85 1.40 11.96
CA GLN A 341 -36.00 0.51 10.79
C GLN A 341 -35.10 0.93 9.63
N TYR A 342 -35.04 2.23 9.32
CA TYR A 342 -34.32 2.77 8.17
C TYR A 342 -32.89 3.24 8.48
N SER A 343 -32.60 3.69 9.72
CA SER A 343 -31.26 4.15 10.13
C SER A 343 -30.46 3.08 10.88
N GLY A 344 -31.14 2.05 11.45
CA GLY A 344 -30.57 1.05 12.35
C GLY A 344 -30.18 1.58 13.73
N LYS A 345 -30.30 2.88 13.95
CA LYS A 345 -29.90 3.58 15.19
C LYS A 345 -31.13 4.04 15.96
N ASN A 346 -30.94 4.31 17.27
CA ASN A 346 -31.99 4.98 18.04
C ASN A 346 -31.83 6.51 17.93
N ILE A 347 -32.92 7.25 17.86
CA ILE A 347 -32.91 8.72 17.79
C ILE A 347 -32.12 9.35 18.94
N THR A 348 -32.30 8.82 20.18
CA THR A 348 -31.57 9.30 21.36
C THR A 348 -30.06 9.16 21.18
N ASP A 349 -29.61 8.05 20.62
CA ASP A 349 -28.17 7.81 20.34
C ASP A 349 -27.65 8.78 19.28
N GLN A 350 -28.46 9.11 18.27
CA GLN A 350 -28.12 10.10 17.25
C GLN A 350 -28.01 11.53 17.83
N ILE A 351 -28.93 11.93 18.70
CA ILE A 351 -28.84 13.23 19.40
C ILE A 351 -27.49 13.32 20.15
N HIS A 352 -27.15 12.28 20.90
CA HIS A 352 -25.89 12.25 21.62
C HIS A 352 -24.67 12.25 20.68
N ALA A 353 -24.71 11.52 19.57
CA ALA A 353 -23.63 11.48 18.59
C ALA A 353 -23.34 12.86 18.00
N VAL A 354 -24.38 13.62 17.63
CA VAL A 354 -24.24 15.00 17.11
C VAL A 354 -23.64 15.92 18.17
N ARG A 355 -24.17 15.89 19.40
CA ARG A 355 -23.68 16.73 20.51
C ARG A 355 -22.22 16.43 20.88
N ILE A 356 -21.83 15.15 20.92
CA ILE A 356 -20.46 14.71 21.20
C ILE A 356 -19.52 15.19 20.09
N ARG A 357 -19.92 15.10 18.82
CA ARG A 357 -19.14 15.60 17.68
C ARG A 357 -18.86 17.10 17.82
N HIS A 358 -19.88 17.91 18.10
CA HIS A 358 -19.72 19.35 18.35
C HIS A 358 -18.83 19.63 19.57
N ALA A 359 -19.00 18.87 20.66
CA ALA A 359 -18.19 19.02 21.85
C ALA A 359 -16.70 18.74 21.55
N ARG A 360 -16.38 17.71 20.77
CA ARG A 360 -15.00 17.40 20.33
C ARG A 360 -14.38 18.57 19.58
N GLN A 361 -15.09 19.17 18.64
CA GLN A 361 -14.61 20.33 17.88
C GLN A 361 -14.27 21.51 18.81
N LEU A 362 -15.16 21.80 19.76
CA LEU A 362 -14.96 22.88 20.71
C LEU A 362 -13.83 22.59 21.71
N LEU A 363 -13.65 21.35 22.13
CA LEU A 363 -12.56 20.93 23.02
C LEU A 363 -11.18 21.11 22.37
N GLN A 364 -11.07 20.90 21.06
CA GLN A 364 -9.83 21.04 20.30
C GLN A 364 -9.56 22.48 19.83
N SER A 365 -10.63 23.27 19.57
CA SER A 365 -10.51 24.60 18.95
C SER A 365 -10.68 25.77 19.92
N SER A 366 -11.09 25.53 21.17
CA SER A 366 -11.38 26.62 22.12
C SER A 366 -10.77 26.37 23.49
N SER A 367 -10.56 27.47 24.22
CA SER A 367 -10.14 27.49 25.64
C SER A 367 -11.32 27.52 26.63
N ASN A 368 -12.56 27.34 26.14
CA ASN A 368 -13.77 27.42 26.95
C ASN A 368 -13.77 26.38 28.07
N SER A 369 -14.37 26.69 29.21
CA SER A 369 -14.52 25.71 30.29
C SER A 369 -15.41 24.53 29.84
N LEU A 370 -15.17 23.34 30.40
CA LEU A 370 -15.98 22.15 30.09
C LEU A 370 -17.49 22.37 30.38
N ALA A 371 -17.81 23.18 31.37
CA ALA A 371 -19.18 23.53 31.69
C ALA A 371 -19.79 24.43 30.60
N ALA A 372 -19.03 25.40 30.07
CA ALA A 372 -19.47 26.25 28.99
C ALA A 372 -19.67 25.44 27.70
N ILE A 373 -18.75 24.52 27.36
CA ILE A 373 -18.88 23.62 26.21
C ILE A 373 -20.14 22.75 26.36
N ALA A 374 -20.38 22.17 27.54
CA ALA A 374 -21.58 21.36 27.78
C ALA A 374 -22.89 22.15 27.48
N GLN A 375 -22.98 23.40 27.89
CA GLN A 375 -24.13 24.26 27.59
C GLN A 375 -24.21 24.56 26.09
N GLN A 376 -23.11 24.92 25.44
CA GLN A 376 -23.05 25.26 24.00
C GLN A 376 -23.50 24.12 23.10
N VAL A 377 -23.23 22.85 23.49
CA VAL A 377 -23.61 21.68 22.69
C VAL A 377 -24.93 21.04 23.10
N GLY A 378 -25.73 21.73 23.95
CA GLY A 378 -27.07 21.32 24.33
C GLY A 378 -27.17 20.30 25.48
N TYR A 379 -26.10 20.12 26.28
CA TYR A 379 -26.22 19.40 27.54
C TYR A 379 -26.62 20.32 28.67
N GLY A 380 -27.62 19.95 29.43
CA GLY A 380 -28.12 20.78 30.57
C GLY A 380 -27.12 20.88 31.73
N SER A 381 -26.05 20.02 31.75
CA SER A 381 -25.00 20.06 32.75
C SER A 381 -23.75 19.35 32.28
N LEU A 382 -22.58 19.71 32.86
CA LEU A 382 -21.32 19.02 32.66
C LEU A 382 -21.41 17.52 33.04
N ALA A 383 -22.16 17.21 34.10
CA ALA A 383 -22.36 15.83 34.56
C ALA A 383 -23.07 14.98 33.51
N THR A 384 -24.04 15.55 32.79
CA THR A 384 -24.75 14.86 31.70
C THR A 384 -23.83 14.65 30.49
N MET A 385 -23.04 15.66 30.11
CA MET A 385 -22.04 15.53 29.07
C MET A 385 -21.01 14.43 29.40
N ASN A 386 -20.45 14.42 30.62
CA ASN A 386 -19.51 13.42 31.07
C ASN A 386 -20.08 11.99 31.01
N ARG A 387 -21.34 11.80 31.39
CA ARG A 387 -22.01 10.49 31.28
C ARG A 387 -22.18 10.06 29.81
N ALA A 388 -22.55 10.98 28.93
CA ALA A 388 -22.66 10.70 27.50
C ALA A 388 -21.31 10.30 26.90
N PHE A 389 -20.25 11.06 27.16
CA PHE A 389 -18.90 10.72 26.69
C PHE A 389 -18.43 9.35 27.17
N ARG A 390 -18.61 9.03 28.46
CA ARG A 390 -18.26 7.71 28.98
C ARG A 390 -19.06 6.59 28.33
N LYS A 391 -20.36 6.81 28.09
CA LYS A 391 -21.24 5.80 27.49
C LYS A 391 -20.90 5.52 26.02
N TYR A 392 -20.64 6.58 25.24
CA TYR A 392 -20.51 6.47 23.78
C TYR A 392 -19.07 6.45 23.27
N GLU A 393 -18.13 7.01 24.03
CA GLU A 393 -16.70 7.14 23.65
C GLU A 393 -15.75 6.37 24.58
N GLY A 394 -16.26 5.90 25.73
CA GLY A 394 -15.44 5.24 26.74
C GLY A 394 -14.49 6.14 27.54
N ILE A 395 -14.38 7.41 27.18
CA ILE A 395 -13.47 8.40 27.77
C ILE A 395 -14.24 9.61 28.32
N THR A 396 -13.55 10.51 29.00
CA THR A 396 -14.12 11.77 29.48
C THR A 396 -13.70 12.94 28.58
N PRO A 397 -14.49 14.04 28.50
CA PRO A 397 -14.11 15.23 27.77
C PRO A 397 -12.75 15.82 28.18
N SER A 398 -12.40 15.67 29.45
CA SER A 398 -11.11 16.14 30.00
C SER A 398 -9.90 15.37 29.42
N GLN A 399 -10.08 14.14 28.94
CA GLN A 399 -9.03 13.31 28.33
C GLN A 399 -8.82 13.62 26.86
N LEU A 400 -9.71 14.41 26.25
CA LEU A 400 -9.60 14.87 24.86
C LEU A 400 -8.97 16.26 24.71
N ARG A 401 -8.68 16.90 25.81
CA ARG A 401 -8.10 18.24 25.89
C ARG A 401 -6.60 18.13 26.21
#